data_79c60cffdf08fb1391cd81c2dcf6b0ab
#
_entry.id   79c60cffdf08fb1391cd81c2dcf6b0ab
#
_cell.length_a   1.000
_cell.length_b   1.000
_cell.length_c   1.000
_cell.angle_alpha   90.00
_cell.angle_beta   90.00
_cell.angle_gamma   90.00
#
_symmetry.space_group_name_H-M   'P 1'
#
loop_
_entity.id
_entity.type
_entity.pdbx_description
1 polymer ?
#
loop_
_entity_poly.entity_id
_entity_poly.type
_entity_poly.pdbx_seq_one_letter_code
_entity_poly.pdbx_strand_id
1 'polypeptide(L)'
;MAEVCKAYGLGMGLGSCRPVLENSEYSKDFEIRKYIGDQPLFANLGIAQIEELIANNQLQALVDMVHRLEANGLIIHVNPLQEWMQPEGDRFALSPIDTVKRVLDFVDFPIIVKEVGQGFGPKSLSALLQLPLAALDYGAFGGTNFSKLENLRRESVERTLLEPVQHVGHTAHEMTGWVNQLHASLGDKVLCDKIIVSGGVSTFLDGYYHLQKLSMPALYAQASPFLKYALEGEAALHQFVEAQIKGLALSYTYLTLKENA
;
A
#
# COMPACT_ATOMS: atom_id res chain seq x y z
N MET A 1 7.63 -14.60 -7.48
CA MET A 1 6.55 -13.57 -7.63
C MET A 1 6.78 -12.63 -8.80
N ALA A 2 7.95 -12.02 -8.97
CA ALA A 2 8.21 -11.08 -10.07
C ALA A 2 7.98 -11.68 -11.47
N GLU A 3 8.43 -12.90 -11.71
CA GLU A 3 8.22 -13.62 -12.98
C GLU A 3 6.74 -13.91 -13.24
N VAL A 4 5.98 -14.23 -12.19
CA VAL A 4 4.52 -14.39 -12.28
C VAL A 4 3.84 -13.06 -12.58
N CYS A 5 4.25 -11.96 -11.93
CA CYS A 5 3.75 -10.63 -12.28
C CYS A 5 4.00 -10.30 -13.75
N LYS A 6 5.21 -10.62 -14.27
CA LYS A 6 5.54 -10.47 -15.68
C LYS A 6 4.61 -11.30 -16.59
N ALA A 7 4.39 -12.57 -16.25
CA ALA A 7 3.59 -13.48 -17.05
C ALA A 7 2.12 -13.05 -17.20
N TYR A 8 1.57 -12.39 -16.19
CA TYR A 8 0.16 -11.98 -16.17
C TYR A 8 -0.06 -10.46 -16.29
N GLY A 9 0.99 -9.70 -16.58
CA GLY A 9 0.86 -8.24 -16.73
C GLY A 9 0.53 -7.49 -15.44
N LEU A 10 0.99 -7.98 -14.29
CA LEU A 10 0.68 -7.40 -12.98
C LEU A 10 1.79 -6.45 -12.52
N GLY A 11 1.39 -5.33 -11.92
CA GLY A 11 2.32 -4.45 -11.20
C GLY A 11 2.73 -5.02 -9.84
N MET A 12 3.85 -4.54 -9.30
CA MET A 12 4.37 -4.97 -8.00
C MET A 12 4.93 -3.79 -7.21
N GLY A 13 4.53 -3.70 -5.94
CA GLY A 13 5.19 -2.88 -4.93
C GLY A 13 6.16 -3.74 -4.10
N LEU A 14 7.37 -3.23 -3.89
CA LEU A 14 8.35 -3.88 -3.04
C LEU A 14 7.98 -3.78 -1.55
N GLY A 15 8.56 -4.64 -0.73
CA GLY A 15 8.65 -4.42 0.72
C GLY A 15 9.47 -3.17 1.02
N SER A 16 9.60 -2.79 2.29
CA SER A 16 10.39 -1.61 2.67
C SER A 16 11.83 -1.71 2.12
N CYS A 17 12.23 -0.73 1.33
CA CYS A 17 13.56 -0.64 0.73
C CYS A 17 14.59 0.02 1.67
N ARG A 18 14.32 0.12 2.97
CA ARG A 18 15.28 0.61 3.97
C ARG A 18 16.64 -0.10 3.86
N PRO A 19 16.74 -1.44 3.68
CA PRO A 19 18.03 -2.10 3.48
C PRO A 19 18.82 -1.59 2.25
N VAL A 20 18.15 -1.06 1.23
CA VAL A 20 18.80 -0.49 0.05
C VAL A 20 19.43 0.86 0.38
N LEU A 21 18.74 1.71 1.14
CA LEU A 21 19.29 2.99 1.62
C LEU A 21 20.52 2.78 2.52
N GLU A 22 20.45 1.80 3.40
CA GLU A 22 21.51 1.47 4.34
C GLU A 22 22.66 0.69 3.68
N ASN A 23 22.59 0.38 2.38
CA ASN A 23 23.55 -0.47 1.67
C ASN A 23 23.83 -1.79 2.37
N SER A 24 22.82 -2.40 2.98
CA SER A 24 22.94 -3.69 3.66
C SER A 24 23.27 -4.83 2.69
N GLU A 25 23.72 -5.95 3.20
CA GLU A 25 23.98 -7.17 2.40
C GLU A 25 22.75 -7.65 1.63
N TYR A 26 21.53 -7.34 2.13
CA TYR A 26 20.24 -7.71 1.50
C TYR A 26 19.78 -6.74 0.40
N SER A 27 20.50 -5.65 0.12
CA SER A 27 20.04 -4.67 -0.89
C SER A 27 19.86 -5.26 -2.28
N LYS A 28 20.65 -6.27 -2.64
CA LYS A 28 20.55 -6.97 -3.94
C LYS A 28 19.24 -7.77 -4.11
N ASP A 29 18.59 -8.16 -3.02
CA ASP A 29 17.34 -8.92 -3.05
C ASP A 29 16.17 -8.08 -3.59
N PHE A 30 16.33 -6.75 -3.60
CA PHE A 30 15.36 -5.79 -4.14
C PHE A 30 15.58 -5.50 -5.64
N GLU A 31 16.71 -5.89 -6.23
CA GLU A 31 17.04 -5.65 -7.65
C GLU A 31 16.34 -6.69 -8.55
N ILE A 32 15.01 -6.57 -8.66
CA ILE A 32 14.16 -7.57 -9.33
C ILE A 32 13.69 -7.18 -10.72
N ARG A 33 14.11 -6.02 -11.25
CA ARG A 33 13.68 -5.52 -12.57
C ARG A 33 13.84 -6.57 -13.69
N LYS A 34 14.95 -7.29 -13.71
CA LYS A 34 15.22 -8.34 -14.70
C LYS A 34 14.18 -9.47 -14.70
N TYR A 35 13.53 -9.73 -13.57
CA TYR A 35 12.52 -10.78 -13.42
C TYR A 35 11.11 -10.28 -13.74
N ILE A 36 10.77 -9.05 -13.35
CA ILE A 36 9.45 -8.46 -13.59
C ILE A 36 9.32 -7.85 -15.00
N GLY A 37 10.44 -7.57 -15.67
CA GLY A 37 10.45 -6.96 -17.01
C GLY A 37 9.87 -5.55 -17.01
N ASP A 38 9.04 -5.21 -17.98
CA ASP A 38 8.47 -3.86 -18.17
C ASP A 38 7.23 -3.59 -17.33
N GLN A 39 6.81 -4.53 -16.46
CA GLN A 39 5.64 -4.32 -15.62
C GLN A 39 5.91 -3.24 -14.57
N PRO A 40 4.86 -2.51 -14.13
CA PRO A 40 4.99 -1.50 -13.11
C PRO A 40 5.66 -2.05 -11.84
N LEU A 41 6.78 -1.45 -11.44
CA LEU A 41 7.53 -1.78 -10.24
C LEU A 41 7.69 -0.52 -9.40
N PHE A 42 7.26 -0.56 -8.15
CA PHE A 42 7.40 0.56 -7.24
C PHE A 42 8.33 0.21 -6.08
N ALA A 43 9.33 1.05 -5.85
CA ALA A 43 10.10 1.04 -4.59
C ALA A 43 9.15 1.38 -3.43
N ASN A 44 9.58 1.14 -2.19
CA ASN A 44 8.73 1.38 -1.03
C ASN A 44 9.59 1.85 0.15
N LEU A 45 9.20 2.95 0.78
CA LEU A 45 9.89 3.47 1.95
C LEU A 45 8.90 4.02 2.98
N GLY A 46 9.24 3.87 4.26
CA GLY A 46 8.44 4.39 5.36
C GLY A 46 8.51 5.90 5.47
N ILE A 47 7.42 6.49 5.90
CA ILE A 47 7.32 7.94 6.10
C ILE A 47 8.35 8.45 7.12
N ALA A 48 8.68 7.66 8.15
CA ALA A 48 9.69 8.00 9.16
C ALA A 48 11.10 8.13 8.55
N GLN A 49 11.51 7.17 7.71
CA GLN A 49 12.79 7.22 7.02
C GLN A 49 12.87 8.41 6.05
N ILE A 50 11.77 8.74 5.38
CA ILE A 50 11.70 9.92 4.51
C ILE A 50 11.85 11.20 5.32
N GLU A 51 11.21 11.29 6.47
CA GLU A 51 11.34 12.44 7.38
C GLU A 51 12.79 12.61 7.84
N GLU A 52 13.48 11.51 8.16
CA GLU A 52 14.91 11.53 8.48
C GLU A 52 15.77 12.03 7.31
N LEU A 53 15.51 11.57 6.08
CA LEU A 53 16.21 12.08 4.90
C LEU A 53 15.97 13.58 4.69
N ILE A 54 14.76 14.07 4.92
CA ILE A 54 14.44 15.50 4.85
C ILE A 54 15.21 16.29 5.93
N ALA A 55 15.21 15.82 7.18
CA ALA A 55 15.89 16.47 8.28
C ALA A 55 17.41 16.59 8.05
N ASN A 56 17.99 15.60 7.38
CA ASN A 56 19.42 15.54 7.06
C ASN A 56 19.78 16.16 5.70
N ASN A 57 18.82 16.75 4.95
CA ASN A 57 19.00 17.25 3.57
C ASN A 57 19.50 16.17 2.60
N GLN A 58 19.03 14.93 2.74
CA GLN A 58 19.47 13.76 1.99
C GLN A 58 18.39 13.17 1.07
N LEU A 59 17.38 13.94 0.65
CA LEU A 59 16.33 13.46 -0.24
C LEU A 59 16.86 12.89 -1.57
N GLN A 60 18.06 13.29 -2.02
CA GLN A 60 18.67 12.71 -3.20
C GLN A 60 18.88 11.19 -3.06
N ALA A 61 19.16 10.68 -1.87
CA ALA A 61 19.31 9.24 -1.64
C ALA A 61 18.03 8.43 -1.97
N LEU A 62 16.86 9.06 -1.83
CA LEU A 62 15.59 8.47 -2.25
C LEU A 62 15.50 8.34 -3.78
N VAL A 63 15.92 9.37 -4.51
CA VAL A 63 15.96 9.35 -5.98
C VAL A 63 16.96 8.29 -6.46
N ASP A 64 18.15 8.28 -5.88
CA ASP A 64 19.20 7.30 -6.21
C ASP A 64 18.74 5.86 -5.95
N MET A 65 17.99 5.63 -4.87
CA MET A 65 17.39 4.33 -4.55
C MET A 65 16.38 3.89 -5.63
N VAL A 66 15.47 4.77 -6.03
CA VAL A 66 14.46 4.47 -7.05
C VAL A 66 15.14 4.15 -8.39
N HIS A 67 16.15 4.92 -8.79
CA HIS A 67 16.94 4.68 -10.00
C HIS A 67 17.72 3.36 -9.91
N ARG A 68 18.39 3.08 -8.80
CA ARG A 68 19.13 1.83 -8.59
C ARG A 68 18.27 0.60 -8.76
N LEU A 69 17.02 0.67 -8.26
CA LEU A 69 16.06 -0.41 -8.37
C LEU A 69 15.36 -0.47 -9.74
N GLU A 70 15.65 0.49 -10.63
CA GLU A 70 14.96 0.68 -11.91
C GLU A 70 13.42 0.70 -11.70
N ALA A 71 12.98 1.27 -10.58
CA ALA A 71 11.56 1.35 -10.22
C ALA A 71 10.89 2.49 -11.02
N ASN A 72 9.59 2.32 -11.32
CA ASN A 72 8.79 3.32 -12.01
C ASN A 72 8.35 4.48 -11.10
N GLY A 73 8.52 4.32 -9.79
CA GLY A 73 8.14 5.32 -8.80
C GLY A 73 8.29 4.77 -7.38
N LEU A 74 7.72 5.48 -6.42
CA LEU A 74 7.85 5.20 -5.01
C LEU A 74 6.47 5.04 -4.33
N ILE A 75 6.34 4.03 -3.49
CA ILE A 75 5.29 3.91 -2.49
C ILE A 75 5.83 4.51 -1.19
N ILE A 76 5.14 5.50 -0.65
CA ILE A 76 5.37 6.01 0.70
C ILE A 76 4.39 5.30 1.63
N HIS A 77 4.87 4.44 2.51
CA HIS A 77 3.98 3.84 3.50
C HIS A 77 3.90 4.69 4.77
N VAL A 78 2.66 4.89 5.23
CA VAL A 78 2.33 5.72 6.39
C VAL A 78 1.91 4.78 7.51
N ASN A 79 2.75 4.66 8.55
CA ASN A 79 2.63 3.63 9.59
C ASN A 79 2.75 4.18 11.03
N PRO A 80 2.07 5.29 11.39
CA PRO A 80 2.29 5.93 12.70
C PRO A 80 1.94 5.03 13.88
N LEU A 81 0.89 4.20 13.78
CA LEU A 81 0.53 3.29 14.87
C LEU A 81 1.54 2.15 14.99
N GLN A 82 2.04 1.63 13.87
CA GLN A 82 3.09 0.61 13.90
C GLN A 82 4.34 1.17 14.58
N GLU A 83 4.83 2.33 14.16
CA GLU A 83 6.01 2.97 14.76
C GLU A 83 5.80 3.26 16.24
N TRP A 84 4.62 3.76 16.61
CA TRP A 84 4.33 4.01 18.02
C TRP A 84 4.29 2.72 18.86
N MET A 85 3.83 1.62 18.27
CA MET A 85 3.77 0.31 18.93
C MET A 85 5.13 -0.39 19.02
N GLN A 86 6.11 -0.01 18.21
CA GLN A 86 7.49 -0.53 18.31
C GLN A 86 8.21 0.14 19.50
N PRO A 87 8.86 -0.62 20.41
CA PRO A 87 9.68 -0.04 21.46
C PRO A 87 10.79 0.86 20.91
N GLU A 88 11.38 0.45 19.79
CA GLU A 88 12.42 1.13 19.01
C GLU A 88 11.89 2.02 17.88
N GLY A 89 10.56 2.19 17.77
CA GLY A 89 9.92 2.87 16.65
C GLY A 89 10.17 4.38 16.61
N ASP A 90 10.18 4.90 15.42
CA ASP A 90 10.43 6.31 15.14
C ASP A 90 9.28 7.21 15.65
N ARG A 91 9.62 8.47 15.94
CA ARG A 91 8.65 9.51 16.34
C ARG A 91 8.63 10.59 15.27
N PHE A 92 7.43 10.99 14.86
CA PHE A 92 7.22 11.99 13.82
C PHE A 92 7.32 13.41 14.38
N ALA A 93 8.16 14.25 13.77
CA ALA A 93 8.23 15.68 14.07
C ALA A 93 7.31 16.49 13.12
N LEU A 94 7.08 15.99 11.91
CA LEU A 94 6.18 16.57 10.91
C LEU A 94 4.87 15.79 10.82
N SER A 95 3.83 16.40 10.30
CA SER A 95 2.66 15.63 9.89
C SER A 95 2.99 14.80 8.65
N PRO A 96 2.49 13.54 8.53
CA PRO A 96 2.74 12.73 7.35
C PRO A 96 2.37 13.42 6.03
N ILE A 97 1.32 14.23 6.02
CA ILE A 97 0.89 14.98 4.83
C ILE A 97 1.93 16.02 4.39
N ASP A 98 2.62 16.67 5.34
CA ASP A 98 3.64 17.67 5.01
C ASP A 98 4.93 17.01 4.51
N THR A 99 5.27 15.84 5.05
CA THR A 99 6.36 15.02 4.55
C THR A 99 6.10 14.57 3.10
N VAL A 100 4.87 14.08 2.81
CA VAL A 100 4.46 13.70 1.44
C VAL A 100 4.56 14.89 0.47
N LYS A 101 4.08 16.07 0.85
CA LYS A 101 4.18 17.29 0.02
C LYS A 101 5.63 17.63 -0.32
N ARG A 102 6.53 17.58 0.66
CA ARG A 102 7.97 17.84 0.43
C ARG A 102 8.59 16.86 -0.55
N VAL A 103 8.18 15.59 -0.52
CA VAL A 103 8.63 14.61 -1.50
C VAL A 103 8.08 14.94 -2.89
N LEU A 104 6.79 15.26 -3.01
CA LEU A 104 6.15 15.64 -4.28
C LEU A 104 6.79 16.86 -4.93
N ASP A 105 7.23 17.85 -4.11
CA ASP A 105 7.94 19.03 -4.59
C ASP A 105 9.38 18.75 -5.04
N PHE A 106 9.95 17.60 -4.66
CA PHE A 106 11.36 17.28 -4.91
C PHE A 106 11.56 16.28 -6.05
N VAL A 107 10.63 15.32 -6.25
CA VAL A 107 10.80 14.24 -7.22
C VAL A 107 9.91 14.43 -8.44
N ASP A 108 10.30 13.86 -9.57
CA ASP A 108 9.58 13.90 -10.85
C ASP A 108 8.91 12.57 -11.24
N PHE A 109 9.12 11.51 -10.44
CA PHE A 109 8.52 10.21 -10.67
C PHE A 109 7.22 10.00 -9.85
N PRO A 110 6.36 9.03 -10.26
CA PRO A 110 5.07 8.77 -9.62
C PRO A 110 5.19 8.38 -8.13
N ILE A 111 4.35 8.99 -7.29
CA ILE A 111 4.25 8.68 -5.86
C ILE A 111 2.90 8.02 -5.56
N ILE A 112 2.94 6.90 -4.87
CA ILE A 112 1.78 6.25 -4.26
C ILE A 112 1.88 6.43 -2.74
N VAL A 113 0.81 6.82 -2.08
CA VAL A 113 0.75 6.84 -0.61
C VAL A 113 -0.08 5.68 -0.13
N LYS A 114 0.45 4.91 0.83
CA LYS A 114 -0.17 3.68 1.35
C LYS A 114 -0.19 3.66 2.87
N GLU A 115 -1.31 3.23 3.47
CA GLU A 115 -1.37 2.82 4.87
C GLU A 115 -0.96 1.34 5.02
N VAL A 116 -0.80 0.85 6.24
CA VAL A 116 -0.19 -0.48 6.49
C VAL A 116 -1.06 -1.45 7.26
N GLY A 117 -2.36 -1.20 7.40
CA GLY A 117 -3.29 -2.14 8.03
C GLY A 117 -4.36 -1.51 8.92
N GLN A 118 -4.32 -0.21 9.14
CA GLN A 118 -5.37 0.55 9.81
C GLN A 118 -6.26 1.35 8.85
N GLY A 119 -5.79 1.60 7.63
CA GLY A 119 -6.48 2.44 6.66
C GLY A 119 -6.53 3.92 7.04
N PHE A 120 -6.97 4.74 6.11
CA PHE A 120 -7.08 6.20 6.28
C PHE A 120 -8.49 6.63 6.70
N GLY A 121 -8.58 7.48 7.71
CA GLY A 121 -9.84 8.14 8.06
C GLY A 121 -10.25 9.23 7.05
N PRO A 122 -11.50 9.73 7.10
CA PRO A 122 -12.04 10.68 6.11
C PRO A 122 -11.22 11.96 5.95
N LYS A 123 -10.64 12.50 7.02
CA LYS A 123 -9.80 13.71 6.96
C LYS A 123 -8.52 13.45 6.18
N SER A 124 -7.86 12.33 6.43
CA SER A 124 -6.63 11.94 5.72
C SER A 124 -6.93 11.65 4.25
N LEU A 125 -8.01 10.92 3.94
CA LEU A 125 -8.47 10.68 2.58
C LEU A 125 -8.72 11.99 1.83
N SER A 126 -9.44 12.94 2.44
CA SER A 126 -9.70 14.25 1.84
C SER A 126 -8.43 15.02 1.54
N ALA A 127 -7.45 15.00 2.45
CA ALA A 127 -6.17 15.69 2.23
C ALA A 127 -5.32 15.02 1.15
N LEU A 128 -5.26 13.69 1.12
CA LEU A 128 -4.47 12.92 0.15
C LEU A 128 -5.06 12.97 -1.26
N LEU A 129 -6.39 12.94 -1.40
CA LEU A 129 -7.05 13.06 -2.71
C LEU A 129 -6.78 14.41 -3.39
N GLN A 130 -6.42 15.44 -2.65
CA GLN A 130 -6.07 16.77 -3.18
C GLN A 130 -4.58 16.93 -3.50
N LEU A 131 -3.78 15.88 -3.41
CA LEU A 131 -2.38 15.88 -3.83
C LEU A 131 -2.21 15.17 -5.18
N PRO A 132 -1.22 15.56 -6.01
CA PRO A 132 -0.96 14.95 -7.31
C PRO A 132 -0.27 13.58 -7.17
N LEU A 133 -0.91 12.67 -6.45
CA LEU A 133 -0.45 11.31 -6.27
C LEU A 133 -0.78 10.47 -7.50
N ALA A 134 0.07 9.51 -7.83
CA ALA A 134 -0.20 8.53 -8.87
C ALA A 134 -1.33 7.57 -8.49
N ALA A 135 -1.46 7.25 -7.22
CA ALA A 135 -2.57 6.51 -6.62
C ALA A 135 -2.56 6.65 -5.09
N LEU A 136 -3.70 6.39 -4.48
CA LEU A 136 -3.86 6.23 -3.04
C LEU A 136 -4.19 4.76 -2.75
N ASP A 137 -3.34 4.10 -1.96
CA ASP A 137 -3.50 2.70 -1.56
C ASP A 137 -4.04 2.62 -0.12
N TYR A 138 -5.15 1.94 0.05
CA TYR A 138 -5.88 1.94 1.31
C TYR A 138 -5.08 1.36 2.49
N GLY A 139 -4.36 0.26 2.30
CA GLY A 139 -3.77 -0.46 3.43
C GLY A 139 -4.80 -0.74 4.53
N ALA A 140 -6.03 -1.07 4.17
CA ALA A 140 -7.20 -1.08 5.04
C ALA A 140 -7.14 -2.16 6.13
N PHE A 141 -7.96 -1.96 7.18
CA PHE A 141 -8.14 -2.94 8.24
C PHE A 141 -8.80 -4.22 7.71
N GLY A 142 -8.29 -5.38 8.18
CA GLY A 142 -8.76 -6.72 7.76
C GLY A 142 -7.69 -7.58 7.09
N GLY A 143 -6.53 -6.99 6.75
CA GLY A 143 -5.33 -7.69 6.29
C GLY A 143 -4.33 -7.96 7.43
N THR A 144 -3.02 -7.88 7.11
CA THR A 144 -1.95 -7.95 8.12
C THR A 144 -2.09 -6.79 9.11
N ASN A 145 -2.14 -7.11 10.38
CA ASN A 145 -2.25 -6.13 11.46
C ASN A 145 -0.88 -5.91 12.11
N PHE A 146 -0.17 -4.89 11.68
CA PHE A 146 1.18 -4.60 12.19
C PHE A 146 1.15 -4.15 13.66
N SER A 147 0.13 -3.42 14.11
CA SER A 147 -0.01 -3.06 15.53
C SER A 147 -0.13 -4.31 16.41
N LYS A 148 -0.85 -5.35 15.94
CA LYS A 148 -0.90 -6.63 16.63
C LYS A 148 0.44 -7.34 16.64
N LEU A 149 1.17 -7.35 15.52
CA LEU A 149 2.50 -7.96 15.43
C LEU A 149 3.47 -7.29 16.41
N GLU A 150 3.51 -5.98 16.46
CA GLU A 150 4.36 -5.23 17.40
C GLU A 150 3.93 -5.46 18.85
N ASN A 151 2.64 -5.53 19.12
CA ASN A 151 2.14 -5.82 20.47
C ASN A 151 2.54 -7.22 20.97
N LEU A 152 2.64 -8.20 20.08
CA LEU A 152 3.10 -9.55 20.45
C LEU A 152 4.57 -9.60 20.89
N ARG A 153 5.38 -8.60 20.54
CA ARG A 153 6.79 -8.46 20.95
C ARG A 153 6.95 -7.90 22.37
N ARG A 154 5.86 -7.39 22.98
CA ARG A 154 5.86 -6.77 24.29
C ARG A 154 5.68 -7.79 25.41
N GLU A 155 6.09 -7.40 26.62
CA GLU A 155 5.83 -8.16 27.85
C GLU A 155 4.34 -8.11 28.25
N SER A 156 3.94 -9.03 29.15
CA SER A 156 2.53 -9.35 29.40
C SER A 156 1.66 -8.18 29.84
N VAL A 157 2.15 -7.29 30.72
CA VAL A 157 1.36 -6.17 31.24
C VAL A 157 1.10 -5.12 30.14
N GLU A 158 2.16 -4.68 29.45
CA GLU A 158 2.05 -3.72 28.35
C GLU A 158 1.23 -4.28 27.19
N ARG A 159 1.42 -5.59 26.87
CA ARG A 159 0.65 -6.27 25.83
C ARG A 159 -0.84 -6.18 26.08
N THR A 160 -1.27 -6.45 27.32
CA THR A 160 -2.70 -6.38 27.70
C THR A 160 -3.22 -4.95 27.64
N LEU A 161 -2.44 -3.99 28.11
CA LEU A 161 -2.82 -2.57 28.13
C LEU A 161 -3.00 -2.00 26.72
N LEU A 162 -2.15 -2.40 25.77
CA LEU A 162 -2.15 -1.89 24.40
C LEU A 162 -2.95 -2.75 23.41
N GLU A 163 -3.52 -3.88 23.87
CA GLU A 163 -4.35 -4.76 23.04
C GLU A 163 -5.48 -4.02 22.30
N PRO A 164 -6.20 -3.05 22.90
CA PRO A 164 -7.26 -2.33 22.20
C PRO A 164 -6.80 -1.59 20.94
N VAL A 165 -5.53 -1.14 20.87
CA VAL A 165 -4.98 -0.41 19.72
C VAL A 165 -4.99 -1.26 18.46
N GLN A 166 -4.80 -2.56 18.57
CA GLN A 166 -4.81 -3.47 17.43
C GLN A 166 -6.18 -3.61 16.74
N HIS A 167 -7.25 -3.12 17.37
CA HIS A 167 -8.62 -3.11 16.83
C HIS A 167 -9.02 -1.77 16.22
N VAL A 168 -8.13 -0.78 16.25
CA VAL A 168 -8.36 0.53 15.63
C VAL A 168 -8.05 0.43 14.12
N GLY A 169 -8.98 0.87 13.30
CA GLY A 169 -8.79 0.90 11.84
C GLY A 169 -10.08 1.07 11.08
N HIS A 170 -9.95 1.25 9.77
CA HIS A 170 -11.03 1.44 8.82
C HIS A 170 -10.96 0.37 7.73
N THR A 171 -12.09 -0.29 7.49
CA THR A 171 -12.20 -1.33 6.47
C THR A 171 -12.18 -0.74 5.06
N ALA A 172 -11.83 -1.56 4.07
CA ALA A 172 -11.90 -1.16 2.66
C ALA A 172 -13.33 -0.74 2.25
N HIS A 173 -14.35 -1.33 2.88
CA HIS A 173 -15.76 -0.98 2.63
C HIS A 173 -16.09 0.45 3.09
N GLU A 174 -15.69 0.82 4.31
CA GLU A 174 -15.89 2.19 4.84
C GLU A 174 -15.14 3.20 3.99
N MET A 175 -13.85 2.92 3.68
CA MET A 175 -13.03 3.82 2.88
C MET A 175 -13.58 4.00 1.47
N THR A 176 -14.07 2.95 0.82
CA THR A 176 -14.75 3.03 -0.49
C THR A 176 -15.96 3.98 -0.44
N GLY A 177 -16.77 3.89 0.62
CA GLY A 177 -17.90 4.81 0.84
C GLY A 177 -17.45 6.27 0.98
N TRP A 178 -16.43 6.52 1.81
CA TRP A 178 -15.89 7.87 2.01
C TRP A 178 -15.22 8.44 0.78
N VAL A 179 -14.46 7.64 0.04
CA VAL A 179 -13.83 8.08 -1.21
C VAL A 179 -14.88 8.53 -2.23
N ASN A 180 -15.96 7.79 -2.40
CA ASN A 180 -17.05 8.19 -3.29
C ASN A 180 -17.70 9.52 -2.87
N GLN A 181 -17.97 9.70 -1.57
CA GLN A 181 -18.50 10.94 -1.01
C GLN A 181 -17.53 12.11 -1.19
N LEU A 182 -16.24 11.89 -0.93
CA LEU A 182 -15.20 12.90 -1.10
C LEU A 182 -14.99 13.26 -2.57
N HIS A 183 -14.97 12.27 -3.47
CA HIS A 183 -14.87 12.50 -4.90
C HIS A 183 -16.02 13.41 -5.41
N ALA A 184 -17.25 13.10 -5.00
CA ALA A 184 -18.40 13.92 -5.34
C ALA A 184 -18.36 15.34 -4.75
N SER A 185 -17.86 15.50 -3.51
CA SER A 185 -17.85 16.79 -2.81
C SER A 185 -16.66 17.68 -3.15
N LEU A 186 -15.50 17.11 -3.45
CA LEU A 186 -14.29 17.85 -3.81
C LEU A 186 -14.27 18.29 -5.27
N GLY A 187 -14.89 17.51 -6.18
CA GLY A 187 -14.94 17.82 -7.60
C GLY A 187 -13.55 18.06 -8.20
N ASP A 188 -13.36 19.17 -8.86
CA ASP A 188 -12.10 19.54 -9.54
C ASP A 188 -10.87 19.68 -8.60
N LYS A 189 -11.08 19.62 -7.28
CA LYS A 189 -9.96 19.62 -6.32
C LYS A 189 -9.31 18.25 -6.16
N VAL A 190 -9.91 17.20 -6.71
CA VAL A 190 -9.33 15.86 -6.71
C VAL A 190 -8.19 15.81 -7.73
N LEU A 191 -6.97 15.65 -7.24
CA LEU A 191 -5.76 15.52 -8.06
C LEU A 191 -5.28 14.06 -8.11
N CYS A 192 -5.53 13.28 -7.05
CA CYS A 192 -5.30 11.84 -7.03
C CYS A 192 -6.55 11.11 -7.52
N ASP A 193 -6.55 10.69 -8.77
CA ASP A 193 -7.71 10.12 -9.46
C ASP A 193 -7.72 8.58 -9.52
N LYS A 194 -6.81 7.92 -8.83
CA LYS A 194 -6.66 6.45 -8.85
C LYS A 194 -6.59 5.87 -7.45
N ILE A 195 -7.31 4.78 -7.24
CA ILE A 195 -7.37 4.08 -5.96
C ILE A 195 -6.82 2.67 -6.09
N ILE A 196 -6.01 2.27 -5.11
CA ILE A 196 -5.60 0.88 -4.90
C ILE A 196 -6.32 0.37 -3.65
N VAL A 197 -7.20 -0.59 -3.83
CA VAL A 197 -7.93 -1.21 -2.71
C VAL A 197 -7.09 -2.36 -2.19
N SER A 198 -6.50 -2.19 -1.02
CA SER A 198 -5.74 -3.23 -0.33
C SER A 198 -6.13 -3.32 1.15
N GLY A 199 -5.75 -4.42 1.80
CA GLY A 199 -6.15 -4.71 3.19
C GLY A 199 -7.56 -5.32 3.27
N GLY A 200 -7.63 -6.57 3.77
CA GLY A 200 -8.88 -7.31 3.86
C GLY A 200 -9.44 -7.86 2.53
N VAL A 201 -8.80 -7.58 1.40
CA VAL A 201 -9.17 -8.13 0.09
C VAL A 201 -8.57 -9.53 -0.03
N SER A 202 -9.37 -10.55 0.22
CA SER A 202 -8.92 -11.96 0.26
C SER A 202 -9.22 -12.72 -1.02
N THR A 203 -10.29 -12.35 -1.72
CA THR A 203 -10.81 -13.06 -2.90
C THR A 203 -11.01 -12.11 -4.07
N PHE A 204 -11.19 -12.69 -5.26
CA PHE A 204 -11.59 -11.92 -6.45
C PHE A 204 -12.97 -11.26 -6.29
N LEU A 205 -13.87 -11.82 -5.46
CA LEU A 205 -15.17 -11.22 -5.20
C LEU A 205 -15.06 -9.95 -4.36
N ASP A 206 -14.18 -9.92 -3.36
CA ASP A 206 -13.89 -8.69 -2.61
C ASP A 206 -13.36 -7.62 -3.57
N GLY A 207 -12.39 -8.00 -4.43
CA GLY A 207 -11.85 -7.12 -5.46
C GLY A 207 -12.93 -6.61 -6.40
N TYR A 208 -13.73 -7.51 -7.00
CA TYR A 208 -14.83 -7.16 -7.88
C TYR A 208 -15.81 -6.18 -7.23
N TYR A 209 -16.22 -6.46 -5.96
CA TYR A 209 -17.13 -5.59 -5.22
C TYR A 209 -16.61 -4.15 -5.14
N HIS A 210 -15.37 -3.95 -4.71
CA HIS A 210 -14.81 -2.63 -4.55
C HIS A 210 -14.60 -1.91 -5.88
N LEU A 211 -14.14 -2.62 -6.92
CA LEU A 211 -13.96 -2.06 -8.26
C LEU A 211 -15.30 -1.59 -8.87
N GLN A 212 -16.40 -2.31 -8.62
CA GLN A 212 -17.71 -1.91 -9.10
C GLN A 212 -18.34 -0.79 -8.25
N LYS A 213 -17.97 -0.69 -6.97
CA LYS A 213 -18.54 0.30 -6.04
C LYS A 213 -17.86 1.66 -6.12
N LEU A 214 -16.59 1.71 -6.48
CA LEU A 214 -15.83 2.96 -6.59
C LEU A 214 -16.27 3.80 -7.79
N SER A 215 -16.44 5.11 -7.55
CA SER A 215 -16.72 6.10 -8.60
C SER A 215 -15.48 6.59 -9.34
N MET A 216 -14.31 6.09 -8.98
CA MET A 216 -13.00 6.46 -9.53
C MET A 216 -12.31 5.23 -10.13
N PRO A 217 -11.38 5.41 -11.10
CA PRO A 217 -10.53 4.33 -11.56
C PRO A 217 -9.80 3.64 -10.40
N ALA A 218 -9.88 2.32 -10.36
CA ALA A 218 -9.32 1.56 -9.27
C ALA A 218 -8.76 0.20 -9.70
N LEU A 219 -7.83 -0.31 -8.91
CA LEU A 219 -7.43 -1.71 -8.91
C LEU A 219 -7.43 -2.23 -7.46
N TYR A 220 -7.42 -3.55 -7.27
CA TYR A 220 -7.19 -4.12 -5.96
C TYR A 220 -5.82 -4.78 -5.88
N ALA A 221 -5.25 -4.79 -4.68
CA ALA A 221 -3.95 -5.39 -4.42
C ALA A 221 -4.02 -6.40 -3.26
N GLN A 222 -3.22 -7.45 -3.38
CA GLN A 222 -3.12 -8.50 -2.38
C GLN A 222 -1.64 -8.81 -2.10
N ALA A 223 -1.26 -8.93 -0.83
CA ALA A 223 0.08 -9.36 -0.44
C ALA A 223 0.06 -10.77 0.16
N SER A 224 -0.71 -10.98 1.24
CA SER A 224 -0.70 -12.26 1.97
C SER A 224 -1.10 -13.48 1.14
N PRO A 225 -2.14 -13.44 0.27
CA PRO A 225 -2.45 -14.57 -0.59
C PRO A 225 -1.33 -14.89 -1.57
N PHE A 226 -0.73 -13.87 -2.21
CA PHE A 226 0.39 -14.07 -3.12
C PHE A 226 1.60 -14.69 -2.40
N LEU A 227 1.94 -14.18 -1.21
CA LEU A 227 3.05 -14.71 -0.42
C LEU A 227 2.80 -16.16 -0.02
N LYS A 228 1.59 -16.50 0.41
CA LYS A 228 1.21 -17.87 0.76
C LYS A 228 1.53 -18.84 -0.37
N TYR A 229 0.99 -18.57 -1.57
CA TYR A 229 1.18 -19.49 -2.72
C TYR A 229 2.59 -19.42 -3.28
N ALA A 230 3.30 -18.29 -3.15
CA ALA A 230 4.71 -18.21 -3.51
C ALA A 230 5.60 -19.12 -2.65
N LEU A 231 5.25 -19.27 -1.36
CA LEU A 231 5.95 -20.18 -0.43
C LEU A 231 5.62 -21.67 -0.73
N GLU A 232 4.46 -21.95 -1.30
CA GLU A 232 4.10 -23.31 -1.76
C GLU A 232 4.80 -23.68 -3.09
N GLY A 233 5.26 -22.69 -3.86
CA GLY A 233 6.01 -22.85 -5.09
C GLY A 233 5.42 -22.11 -6.29
N GLU A 234 6.21 -22.03 -7.37
CA GLU A 234 5.86 -21.26 -8.57
C GLU A 234 4.56 -21.76 -9.22
N ALA A 235 4.38 -23.07 -9.35
CA ALA A 235 3.18 -23.66 -9.94
C ALA A 235 1.91 -23.30 -9.14
N ALA A 236 1.97 -23.32 -7.81
CA ALA A 236 0.86 -22.95 -6.96
C ALA A 236 0.51 -21.47 -7.12
N LEU A 237 1.51 -20.60 -7.24
CA LEU A 237 1.29 -19.18 -7.46
C LEU A 237 0.65 -18.90 -8.84
N HIS A 238 1.08 -19.57 -9.89
CA HIS A 238 0.43 -19.49 -11.22
C HIS A 238 -1.04 -19.90 -11.14
N GLN A 239 -1.34 -21.05 -10.52
CA GLN A 239 -2.72 -21.53 -10.35
C GLN A 239 -3.58 -20.54 -9.58
N PHE A 240 -3.02 -19.93 -8.53
CA PHE A 240 -3.73 -18.90 -7.76
C PHE A 240 -4.08 -17.69 -8.63
N VAL A 241 -3.12 -17.14 -9.38
CA VAL A 241 -3.35 -15.97 -10.24
C VAL A 241 -4.37 -16.30 -11.35
N GLU A 242 -4.26 -17.46 -11.99
CA GLU A 242 -5.25 -17.89 -12.98
C GLU A 242 -6.66 -18.00 -12.39
N ALA A 243 -6.78 -18.54 -11.16
CA ALA A 243 -8.06 -18.64 -10.49
C ALA A 243 -8.65 -17.25 -10.18
N GLN A 244 -7.84 -16.27 -9.77
CA GLN A 244 -8.26 -14.89 -9.59
C GLN A 244 -8.77 -14.28 -10.91
N ILE A 245 -8.03 -14.43 -12.00
CA ILE A 245 -8.41 -13.91 -13.33
C ILE A 245 -9.73 -14.54 -13.81
N LYS A 246 -9.84 -15.87 -13.74
CA LYS A 246 -11.06 -16.60 -14.12
C LYS A 246 -12.25 -16.19 -13.26
N GLY A 247 -12.03 -16.00 -11.95
CA GLY A 247 -13.04 -15.54 -11.01
C GLY A 247 -13.53 -14.12 -11.31
N LEU A 248 -12.61 -13.20 -11.63
CA LEU A 248 -12.97 -11.85 -12.06
C LEU A 248 -13.77 -11.87 -13.36
N ALA A 249 -13.33 -12.63 -14.37
CA ALA A 249 -14.05 -12.75 -15.64
C ALA A 249 -15.47 -13.28 -15.42
N LEU A 250 -15.65 -14.30 -14.57
CA LEU A 250 -16.96 -14.81 -14.16
C LEU A 250 -17.79 -13.70 -13.51
N SER A 251 -17.20 -12.93 -12.59
CA SER A 251 -17.90 -11.88 -11.86
C SER A 251 -18.38 -10.78 -12.79
N TYR A 252 -17.55 -10.31 -13.68
CA TYR A 252 -17.94 -9.28 -14.69
C TYR A 252 -18.98 -9.78 -15.68
N THR A 253 -19.04 -11.09 -15.95
CA THR A 253 -19.99 -11.68 -16.89
C THR A 253 -21.37 -11.90 -16.27
N TYR A 254 -21.43 -12.35 -15.02
CA TYR A 254 -22.66 -12.91 -14.46
C TYR A 254 -23.17 -12.22 -13.18
N LEU A 255 -22.36 -11.34 -12.55
CA LEU A 255 -22.72 -10.73 -11.29
C LEU A 255 -23.00 -9.23 -11.46
N THR A 256 -23.90 -8.73 -10.64
CA THR A 256 -24.16 -7.30 -10.44
C THR A 256 -24.15 -7.01 -8.95
N LEU A 257 -23.77 -5.79 -8.57
CA LEU A 257 -23.90 -5.37 -7.19
C LEU A 257 -25.39 -5.33 -6.80
N LYS A 258 -25.68 -5.83 -5.62
CA LYS A 258 -26.99 -5.64 -5.04
C LYS A 258 -27.16 -4.17 -4.68
N GLU A 259 -28.13 -3.50 -5.28
CA GLU A 259 -28.50 -2.16 -4.89
C GLU A 259 -29.02 -2.19 -3.45
N ASN A 260 -28.58 -1.25 -2.62
CA ASN A 260 -29.17 -1.08 -1.30
C ASN A 260 -30.61 -0.59 -1.52
N ALA A 261 -31.57 -1.42 -1.12
CA ALA A 261 -32.98 -1.06 -1.12
C ALA A 261 -33.26 0.02 -0.07
#